data_2b9b62f92e9f1c731b4550d9f867baf2
#
_entry.id   2b9b62f92e9f1c731b4550d9f867baf2
#
_cell.length_a   1.000
_cell.length_b   1.000
_cell.length_c   1.000
_cell.angle_alpha   90.00
_cell.angle_beta   90.00
_cell.angle_gamma   90.00
#
_symmetry.space_group_name_H-M   'P 1'
#
loop_
_entity.id
_entity.type
_entity.pdbx_description
1 polymer ?
#
loop_
_entity_poly.entity_id
_entity_poly.type
_entity_poly.pdbx_seq_one_letter_code
_entity_poly.pdbx_strand_id
1 'polypeptide(L)'
;MAEIITFLEVDDVDQWLRSPKRQEILGPLGITGELFTDPANSNRVGIIANVPAMEAFQKAMQSDEAAEAMRFDGVRPETLVILGRASDHL
;
A
#
# COMPACT_ATOMS: atom_id res chain seq x y z
N MET A 1 2.70 -11.01 13.42
CA MET A 1 2.72 -9.66 12.86
C MET A 1 3.81 -9.58 11.79
N ALA A 2 3.47 -9.16 10.61
CA ALA A 2 4.41 -9.10 9.49
C ALA A 2 4.62 -7.65 9.04
N GLU A 3 5.86 -7.31 8.71
CA GLU A 3 6.18 -6.03 8.12
C GLU A 3 6.44 -6.23 6.63
N ILE A 4 5.82 -5.38 5.82
CA ILE A 4 5.99 -5.42 4.37
C ILE A 4 6.43 -4.07 3.84
N ILE A 5 7.09 -4.10 2.69
CA ILE A 5 7.40 -2.90 1.91
C ILE A 5 6.68 -3.02 0.59
N THR A 6 5.95 -1.98 0.22
CA THR A 6 5.21 -1.94 -1.03
C THR A 6 5.71 -0.80 -1.89
N PHE A 7 5.97 -1.08 -3.16
CA PHE A 7 6.33 -0.08 -4.17
C PHE A 7 5.25 -0.05 -5.25
N LEU A 8 4.92 1.13 -5.71
CA LEU A 8 3.91 1.31 -6.77
C LEU A 8 4.08 2.66 -7.45
N GLU A 9 3.40 2.81 -8.59
CA GLU A 9 3.31 4.11 -9.27
C GLU A 9 1.86 4.57 -9.26
N VAL A 10 1.68 5.87 -9.13
CA VAL A 10 0.36 6.50 -9.10
C VAL A 10 0.31 7.66 -10.10
N ASP A 11 -0.88 8.01 -10.54
CA ASP A 11 -1.05 9.09 -11.51
C ASP A 11 -0.87 10.48 -10.88
N ASP A 12 -1.27 10.62 -9.62
CA ASP A 12 -1.21 11.89 -8.88
C ASP A 12 -0.81 11.60 -7.44
N VAL A 13 0.43 11.94 -7.09
CA VAL A 13 0.99 11.66 -5.76
C VAL A 13 0.22 12.40 -4.67
N ASP A 14 -0.15 13.66 -4.91
CA ASP A 14 -0.86 14.45 -3.91
C ASP A 14 -2.24 13.86 -3.60
N GLN A 15 -2.96 13.43 -4.63
CA GLN A 15 -4.24 12.77 -4.45
C GLN A 15 -4.08 11.47 -3.67
N TRP A 16 -3.06 10.69 -4.00
CA TRP A 16 -2.78 9.43 -3.32
C TRP A 16 -2.49 9.65 -1.84
N LEU A 17 -1.70 10.67 -1.51
CA LEU A 17 -1.38 10.99 -0.11
C LEU A 17 -2.61 11.40 0.69
N ARG A 18 -3.55 12.10 0.07
CA ARG A 18 -4.73 12.63 0.75
C ARG A 18 -5.91 11.65 0.79
N SER A 19 -5.85 10.57 0.02
CA SER A 19 -6.98 9.67 -0.10
C SER A 19 -7.30 8.96 1.21
N PRO A 20 -8.58 8.90 1.61
CA PRO A 20 -9.00 8.13 2.78
C PRO A 20 -9.21 6.65 2.48
N LYS A 21 -9.15 6.24 1.22
CA LYS A 21 -9.54 4.89 0.80
C LYS A 21 -8.68 3.80 1.42
N ARG A 22 -7.37 4.03 1.51
CA ARG A 22 -6.48 3.06 2.16
C ARG A 22 -6.89 2.80 3.58
N GLN A 23 -7.12 3.87 4.33
CA GLN A 23 -7.48 3.77 5.74
C GLN A 23 -8.82 3.06 5.90
N GLU A 24 -9.77 3.30 5.02
CA GLU A 24 -11.08 2.67 5.08
C GLU A 24 -10.98 1.15 4.92
N ILE A 25 -10.05 0.67 4.11
CA ILE A 25 -9.87 -0.77 3.85
C ILE A 25 -8.93 -1.40 4.86
N LEU A 26 -7.79 -0.76 5.11
CA LEU A 26 -6.72 -1.35 5.91
C LEU A 26 -6.89 -1.11 7.41
N GLY A 27 -7.51 -0.01 7.79
CA GLY A 27 -7.73 0.32 9.20
C GLY A 27 -8.46 -0.78 9.97
N PRO A 28 -9.61 -1.30 9.46
CA PRO A 28 -10.32 -2.38 10.15
C PRO A 28 -9.50 -3.66 10.33
N LEU A 29 -8.46 -3.85 9.52
CA LEU A 29 -7.57 -5.01 9.63
C LEU A 29 -6.44 -4.79 10.64
N GLY A 30 -6.40 -3.62 11.28
CA GLY A 30 -5.34 -3.29 12.23
C GLY A 30 -3.99 -2.98 11.56
N ILE A 31 -4.00 -2.70 10.27
CA ILE A 31 -2.77 -2.41 9.53
C ILE A 31 -2.37 -0.96 9.76
N THR A 32 -1.11 -0.77 10.15
CA THR A 32 -0.51 0.56 10.34
C THR A 32 0.71 0.67 9.43
N GLY A 33 1.09 1.89 9.09
CA GLY A 33 2.26 2.06 8.24
C GLY A 33 2.60 3.50 7.97
N GLU A 34 3.61 3.68 7.13
CA GLU A 34 4.14 4.98 6.75
C GLU A 34 4.20 5.07 5.24
N LEU A 35 3.93 6.28 4.73
CA LEU A 35 3.92 6.55 3.30
C LEU A 35 5.22 7.25 2.90
N PHE A 36 5.74 6.88 1.74
CA PHE A 36 6.98 7.42 1.21
C PHE A 36 6.78 7.91 -0.21
N THR A 37 7.41 9.01 -0.55
CA THR A 37 7.39 9.56 -1.89
C THR A 37 8.82 9.67 -2.43
N ASP A 38 8.95 9.73 -3.76
CA ASP A 38 10.25 9.86 -4.39
C ASP A 38 10.73 11.32 -4.28
N PRO A 39 11.92 11.57 -3.69
CA PRO A 39 12.48 12.92 -3.61
C PRO A 39 12.69 13.56 -4.98
N ALA A 40 12.82 12.76 -6.03
CA ALA A 40 12.97 13.26 -7.41
C ALA A 40 11.64 13.63 -8.05
N ASN A 41 10.53 13.58 -7.28
CA ASN A 41 9.18 13.94 -7.74
C ASN A 41 8.67 13.08 -8.89
N SER A 42 9.06 11.79 -8.92
CA SER A 42 8.47 10.85 -9.88
C SER A 42 7.09 10.40 -9.36
N ASN A 43 6.42 9.60 -10.17
CA ASN A 43 5.13 9.01 -9.78
C ASN A 43 5.28 7.78 -8.87
N ARG A 44 6.51 7.43 -8.52
CA ARG A 44 6.79 6.28 -7.65
C ARG A 44 6.57 6.64 -6.20
N VAL A 45 5.87 5.75 -5.49
CA VAL A 45 5.61 5.91 -4.06
C VAL A 45 5.84 4.59 -3.36
N GLY A 46 5.89 4.62 -2.03
CA GLY A 46 6.12 3.42 -1.24
C GLY A 46 5.35 3.44 0.07
N ILE A 47 5.16 2.25 0.63
CA ILE A 47 4.50 2.06 1.92
C ILE A 47 5.30 1.04 2.70
N ILE A 48 5.64 1.36 3.96
CA ILE A 48 6.10 0.36 4.91
C ILE A 48 4.96 0.14 5.87
N ALA A 49 4.50 -1.10 5.99
CA ALA A 49 3.31 -1.41 6.77
C ALA A 49 3.52 -2.61 7.68
N ASN A 50 2.85 -2.57 8.84
CA ASN A 50 2.74 -3.70 9.75
C ASN A 50 1.39 -4.37 9.54
N VAL A 51 1.41 -5.66 9.22
CA VAL A 51 0.22 -6.43 8.88
C VAL A 51 0.01 -7.51 9.94
N PRO A 52 -0.99 -7.37 10.83
CA PRO A 52 -1.22 -8.36 11.87
C PRO A 52 -1.60 -9.75 11.35
N ALA A 53 -2.36 -9.80 10.26
CA ALA A 53 -2.83 -11.07 9.67
C ALA A 53 -2.67 -11.02 8.15
N MET A 54 -1.64 -11.70 7.64
CA MET A 54 -1.35 -11.69 6.20
C MET A 54 -2.48 -12.29 5.37
N GLU A 55 -3.14 -13.32 5.86
CA GLU A 55 -4.25 -13.93 5.13
C GLU A 55 -5.40 -12.95 4.93
N ALA A 56 -5.74 -12.19 5.98
CA ALA A 56 -6.77 -11.17 5.89
C ALA A 56 -6.38 -10.05 4.92
N PHE A 57 -5.11 -9.65 4.95
CA PHE A 57 -4.59 -8.64 4.05
C PHE A 57 -4.68 -9.10 2.59
N GLN A 58 -4.21 -10.32 2.31
CA GLN A 58 -4.25 -10.88 0.95
C GLN A 58 -5.68 -10.98 0.42
N LYS A 59 -6.60 -11.41 1.27
CA LYS A 59 -8.01 -11.51 0.92
C LYS A 59 -8.60 -10.14 0.63
N ALA A 60 -8.27 -9.13 1.45
CA ALA A 60 -8.73 -7.76 1.25
C ALA A 60 -8.22 -7.19 -0.07
N MET A 61 -6.96 -7.47 -0.42
CA MET A 61 -6.36 -6.98 -1.66
C MET A 61 -7.00 -7.59 -2.91
N GLN A 62 -7.68 -8.71 -2.78
CA GLN A 62 -8.38 -9.36 -3.89
C GLN A 62 -9.84 -8.92 -3.99
N SER A 63 -10.31 -8.07 -3.08
CA SER A 63 -11.70 -7.64 -3.06
C SER A 63 -11.98 -6.57 -4.11
N ASP A 64 -13.27 -6.44 -4.48
CA ASP A 64 -13.72 -5.37 -5.39
C ASP A 64 -13.51 -4.00 -4.75
N GLU A 65 -13.66 -3.90 -3.44
CA GLU A 65 -13.46 -2.66 -2.71
C GLU A 65 -12.03 -2.17 -2.82
N ALA A 66 -11.06 -3.08 -2.73
CA ALA A 66 -9.64 -2.72 -2.91
C ALA A 66 -9.38 -2.28 -4.34
N ALA A 67 -9.96 -2.95 -5.32
CA ALA A 67 -9.80 -2.56 -6.72
C ALA A 67 -10.37 -1.17 -6.99
N GLU A 68 -11.53 -0.85 -6.42
CA GLU A 68 -12.11 0.48 -6.54
C GLU A 68 -11.27 1.55 -5.85
N ALA A 69 -10.73 1.23 -4.67
CA ALA A 69 -9.86 2.15 -3.95
C ALA A 69 -8.60 2.47 -4.75
N MET A 70 -8.01 1.46 -5.37
CA MET A 70 -6.84 1.66 -6.21
C MET A 70 -7.15 2.55 -7.42
N ARG A 71 -8.31 2.34 -8.05
CA ARG A 71 -8.72 3.19 -9.17
C ARG A 71 -8.93 4.64 -8.72
N PHE A 72 -9.57 4.83 -7.58
CA PHE A 72 -9.79 6.16 -7.01
C PHE A 72 -8.46 6.87 -6.74
N ASP A 73 -7.48 6.13 -6.23
CA ASP A 73 -6.17 6.67 -5.86
C ASP A 73 -5.23 6.82 -7.06
N GLY A 74 -5.65 6.38 -8.24
CA GLY A 74 -4.82 6.46 -9.44
C GLY A 74 -3.65 5.49 -9.43
N VAL A 75 -3.77 4.38 -8.70
CA VAL A 75 -2.72 3.36 -8.64
C VAL A 75 -2.65 2.61 -9.96
N ARG A 76 -1.43 2.41 -10.45
CA ARG A 76 -1.16 1.57 -11.62
C ARG A 76 -0.90 0.15 -11.14
N PRO A 77 -1.89 -0.76 -11.25
CA PRO A 77 -1.80 -2.08 -10.60
C PRO A 77 -0.61 -2.92 -11.05
N GLU A 78 -0.21 -2.78 -12.31
CA GLU A 78 0.91 -3.52 -12.88
C GLU A 78 2.25 -3.14 -12.28
N THR A 79 2.33 -2.02 -11.57
CA THR A 79 3.56 -1.54 -10.93
C THR A 79 3.68 -1.98 -9.48
N LEU A 80 2.64 -2.59 -8.92
CA LEU A 80 2.58 -2.95 -7.51
C LEU A 80 3.54 -4.10 -7.20
N VAL A 81 4.45 -3.86 -6.24
CA VAL A 81 5.40 -4.86 -5.76
C VAL A 81 5.32 -4.89 -4.25
N ILE A 82 5.11 -6.07 -3.69
CA ILE A 82 5.03 -6.26 -2.24
C ILE A 82 6.15 -7.20 -1.81
N LEU A 83 6.98 -6.74 -0.87
CA LEU A 83 8.09 -7.52 -0.32
C LEU A 83 7.87 -7.73 1.16
N GLY A 84 8.02 -8.96 1.61
CA GLY A 84 7.99 -9.30 3.03
C GLY A 84 9.39 -9.29 3.62
N ARG A 85 9.45 -9.19 4.95
CA ARG A 85 10.73 -9.24 5.66
C ARG A 85 11.32 -10.64 5.54
N ALA A 86 12.57 -10.72 5.08
CA ALA A 86 13.31 -11.98 5.00
C ALA A 86 14.24 -12.14 6.21
N SER A 87 14.81 -11.03 6.70
CA SER A 87 15.75 -11.01 7.81
C SER A 87 15.69 -9.63 8.47
N ASP A 88 16.00 -9.56 9.76
CA ASP A 88 16.05 -8.29 10.50
C ASP A 88 17.47 -7.69 10.54
N HIS A 89 18.40 -8.26 9.78
CA HIS A 89 19.78 -7.76 9.70
C HIS A 89 20.39 -8.06 8.34
N LEU A 90 21.43 -7.30 8.03
CA LEU A 90 22.17 -7.51 6.79
C LEU A 90 23.10 -8.71 6.88
#